data_6279f1ad9ac0c25ff8addc6324d61aac
#
_entry.id   6279f1ad9ac0c25ff8addc6324d61aac
#
_cell.length_a   1.000
_cell.length_b   1.000
_cell.length_c   1.000
_cell.angle_alpha   90.00
_cell.angle_beta   90.00
_cell.angle_gamma   90.00
#
_symmetry.space_group_name_H-M   'P 1'
#
loop_
_entity.id
_entity.type
_entity.pdbx_description
1 polymer ?
#
loop_
_entity_poly.entity_id
_entity_poly.type
_entity_poly.pdbx_seq_one_letter_code
_entity_poly.pdbx_strand_id
1 'polypeptide(L)'
;DLTYDEISKYNIESIKPDTKYAKRFKNQQSAKDERIPKLTDFFKLVTEDKYKDVFLNLEIKSTPTQENVTPDPEKMVSLILKDIKEFNLEDRTLITSYDFRILYALKKQNPNVLRGFITLQQGLSTTKKNIYENSPWMVKNYPMEELFLLPDIIKSLEGHVWSAFYRDVTKQNVELAH
;
A
#
# COMPACT_ATOMS: atom_id res chain seq x y z
N ASP A 1 6.49 -20.42 -2.76
CA ASP A 1 5.20 -19.82 -2.36
C ASP A 1 4.61 -20.67 -1.24
N LEU A 2 4.03 -20.00 -0.23
CA LEU A 2 3.36 -20.65 0.90
C LEU A 2 1.87 -20.31 0.87
N THR A 3 1.05 -21.28 1.17
CA THR A 3 -0.38 -21.08 1.43
C THR A 3 -0.58 -20.37 2.78
N TYR A 4 -1.77 -19.82 3.01
CA TYR A 4 -2.08 -19.25 4.32
C TYR A 4 -1.98 -20.27 5.45
N ASP A 5 -2.40 -21.53 5.22
CA ASP A 5 -2.31 -22.61 6.20
C ASP A 5 -0.86 -22.94 6.56
N GLU A 6 0.06 -22.78 5.63
CA GLU A 6 1.49 -22.93 5.90
C GLU A 6 2.05 -21.71 6.65
N ILE A 7 1.70 -20.48 6.22
CA ILE A 7 2.14 -19.26 6.89
C ILE A 7 1.59 -19.16 8.31
N SER A 8 0.36 -19.57 8.56
CA SER A 8 -0.28 -19.52 9.87
C SER A 8 0.38 -20.41 10.93
N LYS A 9 1.25 -21.35 10.51
CA LYS A 9 2.05 -22.16 11.44
C LYS A 9 3.23 -21.39 12.04
N TYR A 10 3.65 -20.30 11.41
CA TYR A 10 4.75 -19.49 11.92
C TYR A 10 4.26 -18.56 13.02
N ASN A 11 4.95 -18.61 14.15
CA ASN A 11 4.75 -17.69 15.25
C ASN A 11 5.51 -16.39 14.98
N ILE A 12 4.82 -15.24 15.05
CA ILE A 12 5.42 -13.92 14.83
C ILE A 12 5.74 -13.18 16.13
N GLU A 13 5.45 -13.76 17.28
CA GLU A 13 5.66 -13.16 18.59
C GLU A 13 7.11 -13.18 19.06
N SER A 14 7.89 -14.16 18.58
CA SER A 14 9.23 -14.41 19.11
C SER A 14 10.25 -13.41 18.57
N ILE A 15 10.80 -12.59 19.45
CA ILE A 15 11.92 -11.73 19.13
C ILE A 15 13.20 -12.57 19.15
N LYS A 16 13.80 -12.78 17.99
CA LYS A 16 15.09 -13.47 17.90
C LYS A 16 16.17 -12.63 18.57
N PRO A 17 16.79 -13.09 19.68
CA PRO A 17 17.86 -12.36 20.36
C PRO A 17 19.01 -12.01 19.43
N ASP A 18 19.77 -10.97 19.77
CA ASP A 18 20.97 -10.51 19.05
C ASP A 18 20.81 -10.04 17.62
N THR A 19 19.57 -9.94 17.12
CA THR A 19 19.27 -9.37 15.81
C THR A 19 19.28 -7.83 15.86
N LYS A 20 19.44 -7.20 14.68
CA LYS A 20 19.28 -5.74 14.55
C LYS A 20 17.87 -5.29 14.98
N TYR A 21 16.87 -6.13 14.76
CA TYR A 21 15.49 -5.88 15.18
C TYR A 21 15.37 -5.82 16.70
N ALA A 22 15.86 -6.86 17.41
CA ALA A 22 15.84 -6.89 18.87
C ALA A 22 16.60 -5.71 19.50
N LYS A 23 17.74 -5.32 18.92
CA LYS A 23 18.53 -4.16 19.37
C LYS A 23 17.78 -2.84 19.19
N ARG A 24 16.97 -2.71 18.13
CA ARG A 24 16.16 -1.53 17.84
C ARG A 24 14.92 -1.43 18.73
N PHE A 25 14.27 -2.54 19.03
CA PHE A 25 13.00 -2.61 19.78
C PHE A 25 13.16 -3.32 21.13
N LYS A 26 14.03 -2.76 21.96
CA LYS A 26 14.43 -3.34 23.27
C LYS A 26 13.26 -3.56 24.25
N ASN A 27 12.21 -2.78 24.13
CA ASN A 27 11.05 -2.81 25.03
C ASN A 27 9.86 -3.63 24.46
N GLN A 28 10.03 -4.23 23.28
CA GLN A 28 8.97 -5.05 22.71
C GLN A 28 8.82 -6.32 23.55
N GLN A 29 7.59 -6.59 23.96
CA GLN A 29 7.22 -7.83 24.65
C GLN A 29 6.72 -8.84 23.64
N SER A 30 7.06 -10.09 23.83
CA SER A 30 6.48 -11.18 23.04
C SER A 30 5.02 -11.39 23.43
N ALA A 31 4.14 -11.42 22.45
CA ALA A 31 2.75 -11.81 22.64
C ALA A 31 2.63 -13.34 22.44
N LYS A 32 1.78 -14.02 23.18
CA LYS A 32 1.67 -15.47 23.11
C LYS A 32 0.72 -15.90 21.99
N ASP A 33 1.18 -16.84 21.17
CA ASP A 33 0.39 -17.47 20.08
C ASP A 33 -0.06 -16.54 18.95
N GLU A 34 0.67 -15.43 18.71
CA GLU A 34 0.37 -14.51 17.62
C GLU A 34 0.75 -15.08 16.25
N ARG A 35 -0.13 -14.85 15.28
CA ARG A 35 0.00 -15.29 13.88
C ARG A 35 -0.21 -14.12 12.93
N ILE A 36 0.23 -14.27 11.69
CA ILE A 36 -0.10 -13.32 10.64
C ILE A 36 -1.61 -13.35 10.39
N PRO A 37 -2.36 -12.26 10.65
CA PRO A 37 -3.80 -12.24 10.44
C PRO A 37 -4.17 -12.22 8.96
N LYS A 38 -5.36 -12.68 8.62
CA LYS A 38 -6.00 -12.39 7.34
C LYS A 38 -6.54 -10.96 7.34
N LEU A 39 -6.66 -10.37 6.15
CA LEU A 39 -7.30 -9.06 5.99
C LEU A 39 -8.73 -9.07 6.55
N THR A 40 -9.48 -10.16 6.32
CA THR A 40 -10.84 -10.34 6.84
C THR A 40 -10.91 -10.38 8.37
N ASP A 41 -9.86 -10.84 9.07
CA ASP A 41 -9.82 -10.81 10.53
C ASP A 41 -9.65 -9.37 11.05
N PHE A 42 -8.84 -8.58 10.36
CA PHE A 42 -8.74 -7.15 10.63
C PHE A 42 -10.07 -6.42 10.33
N PHE A 43 -10.75 -6.75 9.24
CA PHE A 43 -12.04 -6.16 8.91
C PHE A 43 -13.12 -6.48 9.94
N LYS A 44 -13.18 -7.71 10.46
CA LYS A 44 -14.06 -8.05 11.58
C LYS A 44 -13.80 -7.17 12.80
N LEU A 45 -12.53 -6.96 13.16
CA LEU A 45 -12.16 -6.11 14.28
C LEU A 45 -12.65 -4.66 14.09
N VAL A 46 -12.38 -4.06 12.94
CA VAL A 46 -12.71 -2.64 12.71
C VAL A 46 -14.20 -2.39 12.46
N THR A 47 -15.01 -3.43 12.29
CA THR A 47 -16.48 -3.34 12.21
C THR A 47 -17.16 -3.43 13.57
N GLU A 48 -16.45 -3.70 14.67
CA GLU A 48 -17.00 -3.57 16.01
C GLU A 48 -17.38 -2.11 16.32
N ASP A 49 -18.46 -1.89 17.07
CA ASP A 49 -19.01 -0.56 17.37
C ASP A 49 -17.98 0.45 17.88
N LYS A 50 -17.02 0.00 18.68
CA LYS A 50 -15.96 0.86 19.22
C LYS A 50 -14.99 1.43 18.18
N TYR A 51 -14.99 0.87 16.96
CA TYR A 51 -14.12 1.28 15.85
C TYR A 51 -14.88 1.85 14.65
N LYS A 52 -16.19 2.06 14.77
CA LYS A 52 -17.05 2.54 13.66
C LYS A 52 -16.56 3.84 13.01
N ASP A 53 -15.90 4.70 13.77
CA ASP A 53 -15.40 6.01 13.31
C ASP A 53 -13.92 5.97 12.84
N VAL A 54 -13.30 4.77 12.83
CA VAL A 54 -11.92 4.61 12.36
C VAL A 54 -11.90 4.57 10.83
N PHE A 55 -11.10 5.46 10.23
CA PHE A 55 -10.83 5.46 8.79
C PHE A 55 -9.63 4.56 8.49
N LEU A 56 -9.73 3.76 7.43
CA LEU A 56 -8.73 2.76 7.08
C LEU A 56 -7.81 3.27 5.97
N ASN A 57 -6.50 3.10 6.17
CA ASN A 57 -5.50 3.27 5.13
C ASN A 57 -4.88 1.89 4.84
N LEU A 58 -5.31 1.25 3.75
CA LEU A 58 -4.84 -0.07 3.33
C LEU A 58 -3.75 0.07 2.28
N GLU A 59 -2.51 -0.27 2.63
CA GLU A 59 -1.43 -0.31 1.66
C GLU A 59 -1.39 -1.67 0.93
N ILE A 60 -1.49 -1.64 -0.39
CA ILE A 60 -1.28 -2.82 -1.24
C ILE A 60 0.17 -2.84 -1.71
N LYS A 61 0.88 -3.91 -1.38
CA LYS A 61 2.26 -4.16 -1.82
C LYS A 61 2.27 -5.19 -2.94
N SER A 62 3.02 -4.90 -3.99
CA SER A 62 3.25 -5.79 -5.12
C SER A 62 4.73 -5.86 -5.47
N THR A 63 5.10 -6.81 -6.32
CA THR A 63 6.48 -7.01 -6.77
C THR A 63 6.53 -7.08 -8.30
N PRO A 64 6.35 -5.96 -9.01
CA PRO A 64 6.27 -5.94 -10.48
C PRO A 64 7.53 -6.42 -11.20
N THR A 65 8.66 -6.45 -10.50
CA THR A 65 9.97 -6.88 -11.04
C THR A 65 10.23 -8.37 -10.89
N GLN A 66 9.31 -9.11 -10.27
CA GLN A 66 9.42 -10.55 -10.07
C GLN A 66 8.10 -11.21 -10.47
N GLU A 67 8.13 -11.97 -11.55
CA GLU A 67 6.97 -12.70 -12.05
C GLU A 67 6.47 -13.73 -11.01
N ASN A 68 5.17 -13.88 -10.93
CA ASN A 68 4.49 -14.87 -10.08
C ASN A 68 4.67 -14.72 -8.55
N VAL A 69 5.30 -13.65 -8.06
CA VAL A 69 5.42 -13.39 -6.61
C VAL A 69 4.16 -12.74 -6.05
N THR A 70 3.51 -11.88 -6.83
CA THR A 70 2.22 -11.28 -6.48
C THR A 70 1.23 -11.46 -7.63
N PRO A 71 -0.09 -11.57 -7.35
CA PRO A 71 -1.10 -11.55 -8.40
C PRO A 71 -1.00 -10.29 -9.27
N ASP A 72 -1.54 -10.35 -10.49
CA ASP A 72 -1.68 -9.15 -11.32
C ASP A 72 -2.56 -8.09 -10.63
N PRO A 73 -2.39 -6.81 -10.98
CA PRO A 73 -3.10 -5.70 -10.34
C PRO A 73 -4.63 -5.84 -10.36
N GLU A 74 -5.21 -6.25 -11.49
CA GLU A 74 -6.66 -6.38 -11.62
C GLU A 74 -7.21 -7.45 -10.68
N LYS A 75 -6.57 -8.61 -10.61
CA LYS A 75 -6.98 -9.70 -9.72
C LYS A 75 -6.82 -9.31 -8.25
N MET A 76 -5.70 -8.67 -7.91
CA MET A 76 -5.45 -8.23 -6.53
C MET A 76 -6.50 -7.23 -6.07
N VAL A 77 -6.83 -6.25 -6.90
CA VAL A 77 -7.87 -5.25 -6.63
C VAL A 77 -9.24 -5.91 -6.49
N SER A 78 -9.61 -6.84 -7.40
CA SER A 78 -10.89 -7.55 -7.33
C SER A 78 -11.08 -8.29 -6.00
N LEU A 79 -10.02 -8.94 -5.49
CA LEU A 79 -10.07 -9.65 -4.22
C LEU A 79 -10.28 -8.69 -3.05
N ILE A 80 -9.54 -7.59 -3.02
CA ILE A 80 -9.63 -6.60 -1.93
C ILE A 80 -10.98 -5.88 -1.96
N LEU A 81 -11.47 -5.48 -3.13
CA LEU A 81 -12.79 -4.83 -3.26
C LEU A 81 -13.92 -5.76 -2.84
N LYS A 82 -13.82 -7.06 -3.13
CA LYS A 82 -14.78 -8.04 -2.64
C LYS A 82 -14.86 -8.02 -1.11
N ASP A 83 -13.72 -8.10 -0.44
CA ASP A 83 -13.66 -8.10 1.02
C ASP A 83 -14.14 -6.76 1.61
N ILE A 84 -13.72 -5.61 1.06
CA ILE A 84 -14.17 -4.27 1.48
C ILE A 84 -15.70 -4.16 1.39
N LYS A 85 -16.29 -4.63 0.29
CA LYS A 85 -17.74 -4.62 0.09
C LYS A 85 -18.47 -5.56 1.05
N GLU A 86 -17.94 -6.76 1.29
CA GLU A 86 -18.52 -7.74 2.21
C GLU A 86 -18.66 -7.17 3.63
N PHE A 87 -17.71 -6.32 4.03
CA PHE A 87 -17.69 -5.68 5.35
C PHE A 87 -18.28 -4.26 5.38
N ASN A 88 -18.82 -3.75 4.26
CA ASN A 88 -19.37 -2.38 4.12
C ASN A 88 -18.36 -1.30 4.54
N LEU A 89 -17.12 -1.38 4.04
CA LEU A 89 -16.02 -0.50 4.41
C LEU A 89 -15.65 0.50 3.30
N GLU A 90 -16.40 0.58 2.18
CA GLU A 90 -16.09 1.40 1.02
C GLU A 90 -15.91 2.89 1.38
N ASP A 91 -16.84 3.43 2.16
CA ASP A 91 -16.90 4.87 2.48
C ASP A 91 -15.83 5.34 3.49
N ARG A 92 -15.13 4.40 4.12
CA ARG A 92 -14.09 4.71 5.11
C ARG A 92 -12.75 4.03 4.85
N THR A 93 -12.50 3.69 3.59
CA THR A 93 -11.24 3.06 3.16
C THR A 93 -10.53 3.90 2.11
N LEU A 94 -9.28 4.23 2.39
CA LEU A 94 -8.28 4.69 1.44
C LEU A 94 -7.39 3.52 1.05
N ILE A 95 -7.25 3.24 -0.23
CA ILE A 95 -6.27 2.28 -0.71
C ILE A 95 -5.04 3.04 -1.18
N THR A 96 -3.89 2.70 -0.58
CA THR A 96 -2.59 3.26 -0.97
C THR A 96 -1.72 2.20 -1.63
N SER A 97 -0.90 2.62 -2.56
CA SER A 97 0.11 1.75 -3.15
C SER A 97 1.31 2.52 -3.70
N TYR A 98 2.45 1.87 -3.65
CA TYR A 98 3.65 2.26 -4.37
C TYR A 98 3.58 1.87 -5.86
N ASP A 99 2.75 0.88 -6.20
CA ASP A 99 2.48 0.41 -7.54
C ASP A 99 1.26 1.12 -8.13
N PHE A 100 1.49 2.07 -9.01
CA PHE A 100 0.43 2.87 -9.63
C PHE A 100 -0.51 2.07 -10.54
N ARG A 101 -0.08 0.88 -11.00
CA ARG A 101 -0.94 -0.04 -11.76
C ARG A 101 -2.08 -0.58 -10.90
N ILE A 102 -1.83 -0.82 -9.60
CA ILE A 102 -2.86 -1.20 -8.61
C ILE A 102 -3.93 -0.10 -8.52
N LEU A 103 -3.49 1.15 -8.35
CA LEU A 103 -4.41 2.28 -8.20
C LEU A 103 -5.19 2.57 -9.48
N TYR A 104 -4.58 2.33 -10.63
CA TYR A 104 -5.25 2.42 -11.92
C TYR A 104 -6.29 1.31 -12.13
N ALA A 105 -5.97 0.07 -11.73
CA ALA A 105 -6.92 -1.03 -11.72
C ALA A 105 -8.09 -0.76 -10.75
N LEU A 106 -7.79 -0.17 -9.58
CA LEU A 106 -8.81 0.25 -8.61
C LEU A 106 -9.76 1.29 -9.20
N LYS A 107 -9.22 2.33 -9.87
CA LYS A 107 -10.04 3.33 -10.57
C LYS A 107 -10.99 2.71 -11.57
N LYS A 108 -10.54 1.72 -12.35
CA LYS A 108 -11.38 1.03 -13.34
C LYS A 108 -12.49 0.20 -12.72
N GLN A 109 -12.21 -0.50 -11.61
CA GLN A 109 -13.14 -1.43 -10.98
C GLN A 109 -14.11 -0.75 -10.01
N ASN A 110 -13.62 0.26 -9.26
CA ASN A 110 -14.45 1.08 -8.36
C ASN A 110 -13.87 2.49 -8.24
N PRO A 111 -14.33 3.45 -9.05
CA PRO A 111 -13.82 4.82 -9.04
C PRO A 111 -14.13 5.59 -7.74
N ASN A 112 -15.10 5.14 -6.93
CA ASN A 112 -15.51 5.82 -5.71
C ASN A 112 -14.59 5.56 -4.51
N VAL A 113 -13.83 4.46 -4.53
CA VAL A 113 -12.86 4.18 -3.47
C VAL A 113 -11.68 5.13 -3.56
N LEU A 114 -11.30 5.73 -2.43
CA LEU A 114 -10.20 6.68 -2.37
C LEU A 114 -8.86 6.01 -2.70
N ARG A 115 -8.04 6.71 -3.49
CA ARG A 115 -6.72 6.25 -3.98
C ARG A 115 -5.62 7.16 -3.49
N GLY A 116 -4.63 6.57 -2.79
CA GLY A 116 -3.44 7.25 -2.30
C GLY A 116 -2.19 6.76 -3.00
N PHE A 117 -1.43 7.67 -3.56
CA PHE A 117 -0.24 7.39 -4.36
C PHE A 117 1.02 7.55 -3.49
N ILE A 118 1.73 6.46 -3.24
CA ILE A 118 2.98 6.50 -2.49
C ILE A 118 4.11 6.82 -3.45
N THR A 119 4.86 7.89 -3.17
CA THR A 119 6.03 8.26 -3.97
C THR A 119 7.32 8.12 -3.18
N LEU A 120 8.40 7.77 -3.89
CA LEU A 120 9.75 7.69 -3.36
C LEU A 120 10.74 8.02 -4.47
N GLN A 121 11.06 9.32 -4.63
CA GLN A 121 11.96 9.81 -5.66
C GLN A 121 13.33 10.22 -5.10
N GLN A 122 13.35 10.75 -3.88
CA GLN A 122 14.56 11.20 -3.19
C GLN A 122 15.04 10.19 -2.14
N GLY A 123 14.82 8.89 -2.40
CA GLY A 123 15.20 7.81 -1.50
C GLY A 123 16.70 7.67 -1.29
N LEU A 124 17.10 6.84 -0.32
CA LEU A 124 18.49 6.43 -0.14
C LEU A 124 18.94 5.61 -1.38
N SER A 125 20.23 5.55 -1.64
CA SER A 125 20.84 4.88 -2.80
C SER A 125 20.39 3.41 -3.01
N THR A 126 19.91 2.76 -1.96
CA THR A 126 19.41 1.38 -1.97
C THR A 126 17.90 1.29 -2.26
N THR A 127 17.18 2.40 -2.29
CA THR A 127 15.73 2.43 -2.48
C THR A 127 15.42 2.73 -3.94
N LYS A 128 14.66 1.86 -4.58
CA LYS A 128 14.26 2.06 -5.98
C LYS A 128 13.20 3.15 -6.06
N LYS A 129 13.38 4.08 -6.99
CA LYS A 129 12.34 5.05 -7.37
C LYS A 129 11.17 4.29 -8.01
N ASN A 130 9.95 4.81 -7.89
CA ASN A 130 8.80 4.22 -8.57
C ASN A 130 8.35 5.00 -9.80
N ILE A 131 8.69 6.28 -9.92
CA ILE A 131 8.28 7.11 -11.04
C ILE A 131 9.51 7.46 -11.89
N TYR A 132 9.60 6.85 -13.07
CA TYR A 132 10.59 7.09 -14.10
C TYR A 132 10.10 6.48 -15.42
N GLU A 133 10.70 6.84 -16.52
CA GLU A 133 10.36 6.31 -17.83
C GLU A 133 10.49 4.78 -17.86
N ASN A 134 9.46 4.09 -18.37
CA ASN A 134 9.35 2.64 -18.41
C ASN A 134 9.42 1.95 -17.03
N SER A 135 9.05 2.66 -15.96
CA SER A 135 8.99 2.08 -14.62
C SER A 135 7.98 0.93 -14.55
N PRO A 136 8.34 -0.23 -13.98
CA PRO A 136 7.41 -1.35 -13.81
C PRO A 136 6.29 -1.06 -12.80
N TRP A 137 6.41 -0.03 -11.97
CA TRP A 137 5.37 0.44 -11.04
C TRP A 137 4.39 1.45 -11.66
N MET A 138 4.70 1.96 -12.86
CA MET A 138 3.84 2.92 -13.55
C MET A 138 2.82 2.22 -14.46
N VAL A 139 1.76 2.93 -14.77
CA VAL A 139 0.80 2.52 -15.80
C VAL A 139 1.53 2.38 -17.14
N LYS A 140 1.28 1.28 -17.84
CA LYS A 140 1.93 1.03 -19.14
C LYS A 140 1.64 2.19 -20.12
N ASN A 141 2.69 2.63 -20.81
CA ASN A 141 2.63 3.73 -21.79
C ASN A 141 2.16 5.07 -21.16
N TYR A 142 2.34 5.27 -19.85
CA TYR A 142 2.10 6.57 -19.26
C TYR A 142 3.06 7.60 -19.88
N PRO A 143 2.56 8.70 -20.44
CA PRO A 143 3.42 9.71 -21.04
C PRO A 143 4.19 10.47 -19.94
N MET A 144 5.47 10.15 -19.79
CA MET A 144 6.35 10.87 -18.87
C MET A 144 6.90 12.10 -19.58
N GLU A 145 6.40 13.27 -19.22
CA GLU A 145 6.99 14.54 -19.64
C GLU A 145 8.05 14.97 -18.63
N GLU A 146 9.17 15.50 -19.10
CA GLU A 146 10.31 15.89 -18.25
C GLU A 146 9.96 16.93 -17.17
N LEU A 147 8.87 17.66 -17.35
CA LEU A 147 8.42 18.75 -16.49
C LEU A 147 7.31 18.39 -15.51
N PHE A 148 6.83 17.14 -15.49
CA PHE A 148 5.78 16.75 -14.55
C PHE A 148 6.32 16.69 -13.12
N LEU A 149 5.70 17.48 -12.24
CA LEU A 149 5.89 17.37 -10.81
C LEU A 149 5.03 16.21 -10.26
N LEU A 150 5.43 15.68 -9.11
CA LEU A 150 4.74 14.51 -8.53
C LEU A 150 3.23 14.71 -8.35
N PRO A 151 2.73 15.86 -7.84
CA PRO A 151 1.30 16.11 -7.76
C PRO A 151 0.57 16.10 -9.10
N ASP A 152 1.21 16.59 -10.18
CA ASP A 152 0.60 16.61 -11.51
C ASP A 152 0.39 15.20 -12.06
N ILE A 153 1.37 14.31 -11.85
CA ILE A 153 1.27 12.89 -12.21
C ILE A 153 0.11 12.24 -11.47
N ILE A 154 0.00 12.48 -10.16
CA ILE A 154 -1.07 11.92 -9.33
C ILE A 154 -2.43 12.45 -9.75
N LYS A 155 -2.54 13.74 -10.02
CA LYS A 155 -3.75 14.39 -10.50
C LYS A 155 -4.20 13.84 -11.86
N SER A 156 -3.27 13.63 -12.81
CA SER A 156 -3.56 13.05 -14.12
C SER A 156 -4.08 11.62 -14.04
N LEU A 157 -3.72 10.87 -12.98
CA LEU A 157 -4.21 9.54 -12.67
C LEU A 157 -5.47 9.56 -11.78
N GLU A 158 -6.03 10.75 -11.54
CA GLU A 158 -7.20 10.97 -10.68
C GLU A 158 -6.99 10.45 -9.25
N GLY A 159 -5.81 10.67 -8.70
CA GLY A 159 -5.48 10.37 -7.31
C GLY A 159 -6.16 11.35 -6.34
N HIS A 160 -6.46 10.88 -5.15
CA HIS A 160 -7.10 11.66 -4.09
C HIS A 160 -6.09 12.10 -3.03
N VAL A 161 -5.06 11.30 -2.78
CA VAL A 161 -4.07 11.51 -1.73
C VAL A 161 -2.67 11.27 -2.28
N TRP A 162 -1.76 12.18 -1.96
CA TRP A 162 -0.33 11.99 -2.16
C TRP A 162 0.35 11.56 -0.87
N SER A 163 0.81 10.31 -0.80
CA SER A 163 1.57 9.75 0.32
C SER A 163 3.07 9.85 0.02
N ALA A 164 3.62 11.02 0.24
CA ALA A 164 5.00 11.35 -0.12
C ALA A 164 6.03 10.77 0.85
N PHE A 165 7.14 10.26 0.32
CA PHE A 165 8.36 10.15 1.11
C PHE A 165 8.81 11.57 1.54
N TYR A 166 9.22 11.75 2.79
CA TYR A 166 9.44 13.10 3.34
C TYR A 166 10.43 13.97 2.54
N ARG A 167 11.38 13.37 1.83
CA ARG A 167 12.32 14.11 0.95
C ARG A 167 11.73 14.50 -0.40
N ASP A 168 10.63 13.90 -0.80
CA ASP A 168 9.88 14.29 -2.01
C ASP A 168 9.05 15.57 -1.75
N VAL A 169 8.84 15.91 -0.47
CA VAL A 169 8.04 17.07 -0.06
C VAL A 169 8.86 18.35 -0.24
N THR A 170 8.50 19.16 -1.21
CA THR A 170 9.04 20.50 -1.46
C THR A 170 7.91 21.53 -1.32
N LYS A 171 8.26 22.81 -1.11
CA LYS A 171 7.27 23.89 -1.09
C LYS A 171 6.40 23.88 -2.36
N GLN A 172 7.04 23.79 -3.53
CA GLN A 172 6.37 23.75 -4.82
C GLN A 172 5.40 22.55 -4.95
N ASN A 173 5.82 21.36 -4.56
CA ASN A 173 4.97 20.17 -4.61
C ASN A 173 3.78 20.26 -3.66
N VAL A 174 3.94 20.89 -2.50
CA VAL A 174 2.83 21.11 -1.54
C VAL A 174 1.83 22.12 -2.11
N GLU A 175 2.31 23.23 -2.69
CA GLU A 175 1.43 24.24 -3.31
C GLU A 175 0.63 23.67 -4.48
N LEU A 176 1.18 22.72 -5.23
CA LEU A 176 0.48 22.05 -6.33
C LEU A 176 -0.50 20.97 -5.87
N ALA A 177 -0.27 20.37 -4.72
CA ALA A 177 -1.14 19.32 -4.18
C ALA A 177 -2.43 19.87 -3.56
N HIS A 178 -2.46 21.16 -3.22
CA HIS A 178 -3.60 21.89 -2.63
C HIS A 178 -4.29 22.78 -3.66
#